data_f9cd8c65e3b5238ad43fd51d178bbd6d
#
_entry.id   f9cd8c65e3b5238ad43fd51d178bbd6d
#
_cell.length_a   1.000
_cell.length_b   1.000
_cell.length_c   1.000
_cell.angle_alpha   90.00
_cell.angle_beta   90.00
_cell.angle_gamma   90.00
#
_symmetry.space_group_name_H-M   'P 1'
#
loop_
_entity.id
_entity.type
_entity.pdbx_description
1 polymer ?
#
loop_
_entity_poly.entity_id
_entity_poly.type
_entity_poly.pdbx_seq_one_letter_code
_entity_poly.pdbx_strand_id
1 'polypeptide(L)'
;MVDVILAAAIGLIWGSFIATLVLRWPAGRSVHGRSRCDACGQTLGVRDLVPLLSALARRGRCRHCGAAIDPFHARVELGAAMIGVVALAIVPGPAGWLWAAFVWLLLPLALLDARHLWLPDRLNAVLAAVGLLLAGPMLGTSLLDRWIGALAGGLALALLGWSYRRLRGGEGMGGGDPKLVAAIGCWIGWQALPLMLLLASLSGLVWALATQGKGDRPLAARRVPFGLFACIAAFAAVPLWLWLSGR
;
A
#
# COMPACT_ATOMS: atom_id res chain seq x y z
N MET A 1 -1.49 1.44 -25.36
CA MET A 1 -0.56 2.56 -25.08
C MET A 1 -1.23 3.72 -24.36
N VAL A 2 -2.38 4.21 -24.82
CA VAL A 2 -3.09 5.33 -24.17
C VAL A 2 -3.40 5.04 -22.71
N ASP A 3 -3.93 3.86 -22.40
CA ASP A 3 -4.27 3.47 -21.02
C ASP A 3 -3.07 3.47 -20.08
N VAL A 4 -1.91 3.02 -20.53
CA VAL A 4 -0.66 3.00 -19.74
C VAL A 4 -0.20 4.43 -19.40
N ILE A 5 -0.26 5.34 -20.38
CA ILE A 5 0.08 6.76 -20.16
C ILE A 5 -0.91 7.40 -19.20
N LEU A 6 -2.20 7.12 -19.37
CA LEU A 6 -3.24 7.64 -18.50
C LEU A 6 -3.09 7.12 -17.06
N ALA A 7 -2.81 5.82 -16.91
CA ALA A 7 -2.55 5.22 -15.60
C ALA A 7 -1.31 5.82 -14.93
N ALA A 8 -0.24 6.08 -15.68
CA ALA A 8 0.93 6.79 -15.14
C ALA A 8 0.55 8.19 -14.65
N ALA A 9 -0.20 8.96 -15.42
CA ALA A 9 -0.62 10.31 -15.05
C ALA A 9 -1.52 10.31 -13.80
N ILE A 10 -2.51 9.42 -13.74
CA ILE A 10 -3.37 9.24 -12.56
C ILE A 10 -2.53 8.82 -11.35
N GLY A 11 -1.60 7.88 -11.54
CA GLY A 11 -0.69 7.42 -10.50
C GLY A 11 0.17 8.55 -9.92
N LEU A 12 0.70 9.46 -10.76
CA LEU A 12 1.44 10.64 -10.30
C LEU A 12 0.59 11.53 -9.39
N ILE A 13 -0.64 11.83 -9.81
CA ILE A 13 -1.58 12.68 -9.04
C ILE A 13 -1.94 12.00 -7.71
N TRP A 14 -2.29 10.71 -7.77
CA TRP A 14 -2.63 9.91 -6.59
C TRP A 14 -1.45 9.80 -5.63
N GLY A 15 -0.24 9.57 -6.15
CA GLY A 15 1.00 9.50 -5.37
C GLY A 15 1.30 10.78 -4.61
N SER A 16 1.08 11.94 -5.23
CA SER A 16 1.25 13.25 -4.58
C SER A 16 0.30 13.42 -3.38
N PHE A 17 -0.97 12.99 -3.54
CA PHE A 17 -1.94 12.98 -2.44
C PHE A 17 -1.52 11.99 -1.33
N ILE A 18 -1.13 10.76 -1.69
CA ILE A 18 -0.68 9.74 -0.72
C ILE A 18 0.53 10.23 0.08
N ALA A 19 1.52 10.83 -0.58
CA ALA A 19 2.70 11.36 0.10
C ALA A 19 2.31 12.40 1.16
N THR A 20 1.39 13.30 0.82
CA THR A 20 0.84 14.29 1.75
C THR A 20 0.10 13.63 2.92
N LEU A 21 -0.72 12.62 2.65
CA LEU A 21 -1.47 11.87 3.66
C LEU A 21 -0.53 11.18 4.64
N VAL A 22 0.47 10.45 4.14
CA VAL A 22 1.43 9.68 4.95
C VAL A 22 2.28 10.58 5.84
N LEU A 23 2.63 11.80 5.38
CA LEU A 23 3.43 12.73 6.17
C LEU A 23 2.61 13.52 7.20
N ARG A 24 1.35 13.83 6.88
CA ARG A 24 0.54 14.73 7.72
C ARG A 24 -0.32 13.99 8.73
N TRP A 25 -0.93 12.89 8.34
CA TRP A 25 -1.91 12.21 9.19
C TRP A 25 -1.32 11.67 10.50
N PRO A 26 -0.16 10.96 10.51
CA PRO A 26 0.44 10.52 11.76
C PRO A 26 0.88 11.66 12.67
N ALA A 27 1.19 12.83 12.09
CA ALA A 27 1.54 14.04 12.83
C ALA A 27 0.31 14.85 13.34
N GLY A 28 -0.91 14.31 13.21
CA GLY A 28 -2.15 15.02 13.59
C GLY A 28 -2.45 16.26 12.75
N ARG A 29 -1.76 16.45 11.62
CA ARG A 29 -1.95 17.59 10.74
C ARG A 29 -3.05 17.31 9.73
N SER A 30 -3.86 18.34 9.39
CA SER A 30 -4.92 18.22 8.38
C SER A 30 -4.32 17.88 7.01
N VAL A 31 -4.93 16.91 6.33
CA VAL A 31 -4.67 16.60 4.92
C VAL A 31 -5.40 17.55 3.97
N HIS A 32 -6.36 18.33 4.50
CA HIS A 32 -7.10 19.35 3.74
C HIS A 32 -6.33 20.67 3.71
N GLY A 33 -6.55 21.44 2.67
CA GLY A 33 -5.96 22.76 2.48
C GLY A 33 -4.84 22.78 1.43
N ARG A 34 -4.30 23.97 1.19
CA ARG A 34 -3.23 24.17 0.19
C ARG A 34 -1.89 23.69 0.73
N SER A 35 -1.10 23.08 -0.15
CA SER A 35 0.29 22.70 0.18
C SER A 35 1.13 23.93 0.45
N ARG A 36 1.98 23.86 1.48
CA ARG A 36 2.88 24.94 1.90
C ARG A 36 4.29 24.38 2.05
N CYS A 37 5.26 25.23 1.83
CA CYS A 37 6.66 24.91 2.12
C CYS A 37 6.86 24.78 3.64
N ASP A 38 7.44 23.67 4.09
CA ASP A 38 7.66 23.44 5.53
C ASP A 38 8.71 24.40 6.13
N ALA A 39 9.61 24.97 5.30
CA ALA A 39 10.65 25.88 5.76
C ALA A 39 10.19 27.36 5.83
N CYS A 40 9.47 27.87 4.81
CA CYS A 40 9.09 29.28 4.76
C CYS A 40 7.57 29.54 4.90
N GLY A 41 6.74 28.49 5.02
CA GLY A 41 5.29 28.61 5.16
C GLY A 41 4.55 29.09 3.91
N GLN A 42 5.26 29.45 2.84
CA GLN A 42 4.66 29.96 1.61
C GLN A 42 3.79 28.89 0.94
N THR A 43 2.59 29.30 0.52
CA THR A 43 1.67 28.42 -0.19
C THR A 43 2.21 28.08 -1.58
N LEU A 44 2.23 26.78 -1.92
CA LEU A 44 2.68 26.30 -3.22
C LEU A 44 1.62 26.57 -4.29
N GLY A 45 2.06 27.09 -5.45
CA GLY A 45 1.21 27.28 -6.61
C GLY A 45 0.96 25.98 -7.38
N VAL A 46 0.00 26.01 -8.31
CA VAL A 46 -0.33 24.83 -9.16
C VAL A 46 0.90 24.31 -9.90
N ARG A 47 1.76 25.20 -10.40
CA ARG A 47 3.01 24.82 -11.10
C ARG A 47 4.05 24.15 -10.21
N ASP A 48 3.99 24.38 -8.90
CA ASP A 48 4.89 23.74 -7.91
C ASP A 48 4.34 22.39 -7.46
N LEU A 49 3.09 22.07 -7.80
CA LEU A 49 2.37 20.85 -7.44
C LEU A 49 2.27 19.85 -8.62
N VAL A 50 2.83 20.18 -9.79
CA VAL A 50 2.88 19.21 -10.91
C VAL A 50 3.83 18.09 -10.51
N PRO A 51 3.31 16.84 -10.32
CA PRO A 51 4.12 15.76 -9.77
C PRO A 51 5.35 15.47 -10.64
N LEU A 52 6.46 15.12 -10.03
CA LEU A 52 7.79 14.90 -10.59
C LEU A 52 8.35 16.10 -11.40
N LEU A 53 7.56 16.71 -12.27
CA LEU A 53 8.04 17.81 -13.13
C LEU A 53 8.49 19.02 -12.32
N SER A 54 7.76 19.38 -11.27
CA SER A 54 8.15 20.47 -10.38
C SER A 54 9.45 20.15 -9.61
N ALA A 55 9.58 18.90 -9.14
CA ALA A 55 10.79 18.44 -8.46
C ALA A 55 12.01 18.42 -9.38
N LEU A 56 11.86 17.95 -10.62
CA LEU A 56 12.92 17.94 -11.63
C LEU A 56 13.33 19.36 -12.05
N ALA A 57 12.36 20.21 -12.43
CA ALA A 57 12.61 21.57 -12.88
C ALA A 57 13.30 22.43 -11.82
N ARG A 58 13.06 22.13 -10.54
CA ARG A 58 13.62 22.92 -9.40
C ARG A 58 14.70 22.17 -8.63
N ARG A 59 15.15 21.02 -9.12
CA ARG A 59 16.15 20.18 -8.43
C ARG A 59 15.78 19.92 -6.96
N GLY A 60 14.48 19.69 -6.69
CA GLY A 60 13.99 19.43 -5.34
C GLY A 60 14.07 20.62 -4.37
N ARG A 61 14.03 21.86 -4.86
CA ARG A 61 14.15 23.07 -4.01
C ARG A 61 12.89 23.95 -4.08
N CYS A 62 12.56 24.57 -2.96
CA CYS A 62 11.49 25.53 -2.88
C CYS A 62 11.77 26.78 -3.76
N ARG A 63 10.75 27.25 -4.47
CA ARG A 63 10.85 28.42 -5.35
C ARG A 63 11.17 29.71 -4.63
N HIS A 64 10.71 29.84 -3.38
CA HIS A 64 10.77 31.10 -2.62
C HIS A 64 12.00 31.17 -1.71
N CYS A 65 12.32 30.08 -1.00
CA CYS A 65 13.41 30.10 -0.01
C CYS A 65 14.61 29.21 -0.36
N GLY A 66 14.54 28.44 -1.47
CA GLY A 66 15.61 27.53 -1.86
C GLY A 66 15.79 26.29 -0.98
N ALA A 67 15.02 26.13 0.10
CA ALA A 67 15.11 24.99 0.98
C ALA A 67 14.81 23.67 0.22
N ALA A 68 15.53 22.60 0.58
CA ALA A 68 15.30 21.29 0.00
C ALA A 68 13.91 20.75 0.36
N ILE A 69 13.20 20.21 -0.65
CA ILE A 69 11.92 19.52 -0.48
C ILE A 69 12.24 18.04 -0.24
N ASP A 70 11.54 17.41 0.72
CA ASP A 70 11.72 15.99 1.00
C ASP A 70 11.51 15.15 -0.27
N PRO A 71 12.50 14.34 -0.71
CA PRO A 71 12.40 13.49 -1.88
C PRO A 71 11.34 12.39 -1.75
N PHE A 72 10.75 12.23 -0.58
CA PHE A 72 9.68 11.27 -0.33
C PHE A 72 8.48 11.50 -1.27
N HIS A 73 8.07 12.76 -1.49
CA HIS A 73 6.99 13.07 -2.42
C HIS A 73 7.28 12.52 -3.82
N ALA A 74 8.44 12.83 -4.39
CA ALA A 74 8.81 12.37 -5.73
C ALA A 74 8.91 10.84 -5.82
N ARG A 75 9.41 10.17 -4.76
CA ARG A 75 9.48 8.70 -4.72
C ARG A 75 8.11 8.05 -4.71
N VAL A 76 7.16 8.58 -3.93
CA VAL A 76 5.79 8.06 -3.87
C VAL A 76 5.04 8.33 -5.16
N GLU A 77 5.20 9.50 -5.75
CA GLU A 77 4.63 9.86 -7.05
C GLU A 77 5.12 8.91 -8.15
N LEU A 78 6.44 8.70 -8.23
CA LEU A 78 7.03 7.75 -9.18
C LEU A 78 6.55 6.32 -8.93
N GLY A 79 6.54 5.88 -7.67
CA GLY A 79 6.04 4.54 -7.30
C GLY A 79 4.59 4.32 -7.71
N ALA A 80 3.72 5.30 -7.45
CA ALA A 80 2.31 5.22 -7.83
C ALA A 80 2.12 5.22 -9.37
N ALA A 81 2.91 6.00 -10.10
CA ALA A 81 2.93 5.97 -11.56
C ALA A 81 3.37 4.60 -12.10
N MET A 82 4.45 4.04 -11.54
CA MET A 82 4.95 2.72 -11.93
C MET A 82 3.95 1.60 -11.65
N ILE A 83 3.20 1.67 -10.54
CA ILE A 83 2.09 0.75 -10.26
C ILE A 83 1.08 0.76 -11.41
N GLY A 84 0.63 1.93 -11.84
CA GLY A 84 -0.30 2.06 -12.95
C GLY A 84 0.26 1.51 -14.28
N VAL A 85 1.51 1.86 -14.59
CA VAL A 85 2.21 1.37 -15.79
C VAL A 85 2.29 -0.16 -15.80
N VAL A 86 2.77 -0.76 -14.71
CA VAL A 86 2.96 -2.21 -14.57
C VAL A 86 1.62 -2.93 -14.64
N ALA A 87 0.60 -2.42 -13.94
CA ALA A 87 -0.73 -3.04 -13.93
C ALA A 87 -1.33 -3.12 -15.34
N LEU A 88 -1.31 -2.02 -16.08
CA LEU A 88 -1.90 -1.96 -17.44
C LEU A 88 -1.02 -2.61 -18.52
N ALA A 89 0.29 -2.69 -18.29
CA ALA A 89 1.20 -3.40 -19.20
C ALA A 89 1.07 -4.92 -19.08
N ILE A 90 0.87 -5.45 -17.88
CA ILE A 90 0.75 -6.90 -17.64
C ILE A 90 -0.69 -7.38 -17.84
N VAL A 91 -1.68 -6.60 -17.37
CA VAL A 91 -3.10 -6.92 -17.47
C VAL A 91 -3.82 -5.77 -18.17
N PRO A 92 -3.95 -5.80 -19.51
CA PRO A 92 -4.66 -4.75 -20.25
C PRO A 92 -6.16 -4.72 -19.95
N GLY A 93 -6.78 -3.54 -20.11
CA GLY A 93 -8.21 -3.36 -20.01
C GLY A 93 -8.74 -3.17 -18.58
N PRO A 94 -10.04 -3.41 -18.36
CA PRO A 94 -10.71 -3.10 -17.07
C PRO A 94 -10.12 -3.81 -15.86
N ALA A 95 -9.67 -5.05 -16.00
CA ALA A 95 -9.04 -5.81 -14.93
C ALA A 95 -7.73 -5.16 -14.46
N GLY A 96 -6.92 -4.65 -15.39
CA GLY A 96 -5.69 -3.91 -15.06
C GLY A 96 -5.95 -2.59 -14.36
N TRP A 97 -7.00 -1.87 -14.75
CA TRP A 97 -7.43 -0.66 -14.04
C TRP A 97 -7.88 -0.97 -12.59
N LEU A 98 -8.61 -2.05 -12.39
CA LEU A 98 -9.01 -2.49 -11.05
C LEU A 98 -7.79 -2.93 -10.24
N TRP A 99 -6.83 -3.61 -10.85
CA TRP A 99 -5.59 -3.97 -10.18
C TRP A 99 -4.76 -2.74 -9.81
N ALA A 100 -4.62 -1.74 -10.70
CA ALA A 100 -3.98 -0.47 -10.37
C ALA A 100 -4.67 0.24 -9.19
N ALA A 101 -6.00 0.33 -9.23
CA ALA A 101 -6.80 0.94 -8.17
C ALA A 101 -6.62 0.22 -6.83
N PHE A 102 -6.62 -1.11 -6.83
CA PHE A 102 -6.35 -1.94 -5.65
C PHE A 102 -5.00 -1.57 -5.02
N VAL A 103 -3.94 -1.56 -5.83
CA VAL A 103 -2.59 -1.30 -5.33
C VAL A 103 -2.41 0.17 -4.92
N TRP A 104 -3.06 1.11 -5.60
CA TRP A 104 -3.09 2.51 -5.17
C TRP A 104 -3.78 2.70 -3.81
N LEU A 105 -4.80 1.90 -3.49
CA LEU A 105 -5.43 1.90 -2.16
C LEU A 105 -4.57 1.21 -1.09
N LEU A 106 -3.77 0.21 -1.47
CA LEU A 106 -2.79 -0.43 -0.59
C LEU A 106 -1.58 0.45 -0.28
N LEU A 107 -1.18 1.33 -1.21
CA LEU A 107 0.04 2.12 -1.10
C LEU A 107 0.13 2.97 0.17
N PRO A 108 -0.91 3.75 0.58
CA PRO A 108 -0.86 4.48 1.84
C PRO A 108 -0.76 3.57 3.07
N LEU A 109 -1.43 2.41 3.06
CA LEU A 109 -1.34 1.42 4.15
C LEU A 109 0.08 0.85 4.26
N ALA A 110 0.70 0.47 3.13
CA ALA A 110 2.07 -0.01 3.07
C ALA A 110 3.07 1.02 3.61
N LEU A 111 2.93 2.29 3.22
CA LEU A 111 3.83 3.36 3.64
C LEU A 111 3.64 3.75 5.11
N LEU A 112 2.41 3.74 5.61
CA LEU A 112 2.11 3.99 7.02
C LEU A 112 2.62 2.85 7.90
N ASP A 113 2.45 1.60 7.47
CA ASP A 113 2.97 0.45 8.21
C ASP A 113 4.51 0.44 8.22
N ALA A 114 5.14 0.70 7.08
CA ALA A 114 6.60 0.76 6.96
C ALA A 114 7.25 1.83 7.85
N ARG A 115 6.57 2.97 8.07
CA ARG A 115 7.12 4.11 8.82
C ARG A 115 6.68 4.16 10.28
N HIS A 116 5.44 3.76 10.54
CA HIS A 116 4.77 3.99 11.82
C HIS A 116 4.22 2.72 12.46
N LEU A 117 4.30 1.55 11.79
CA LEU A 117 3.67 0.29 12.20
C LEU A 117 2.18 0.51 12.52
N TRP A 118 1.52 1.30 11.68
CA TRP A 118 0.16 1.74 11.88
C TRP A 118 -0.70 1.54 10.62
N LEU A 119 -1.79 0.81 10.79
CA LEU A 119 -2.78 0.49 9.77
C LEU A 119 -4.13 1.11 10.15
N PRO A 120 -4.47 2.31 9.66
CA PRO A 120 -5.71 3.00 10.01
C PRO A 120 -6.96 2.24 9.59
N ASP A 121 -7.89 2.04 10.52
CA ASP A 121 -9.15 1.34 10.27
C ASP A 121 -9.96 1.96 9.13
N ARG A 122 -9.92 3.29 8.99
CA ARG A 122 -10.64 4.01 7.92
C ARG A 122 -10.14 3.60 6.53
N LEU A 123 -8.82 3.46 6.34
CA LEU A 123 -8.26 3.04 5.05
C LEU A 123 -8.57 1.56 4.78
N ASN A 124 -8.49 0.70 5.79
CA ASN A 124 -8.88 -0.71 5.67
C ASN A 124 -10.37 -0.83 5.31
N ALA A 125 -11.24 -0.02 5.92
CA ALA A 125 -12.67 -0.02 5.60
C ALA A 125 -12.96 0.43 4.17
N VAL A 126 -12.28 1.49 3.69
CA VAL A 126 -12.39 1.94 2.30
C VAL A 126 -11.89 0.86 1.34
N LEU A 127 -10.73 0.26 1.62
CA LEU A 127 -10.19 -0.84 0.83
C LEU A 127 -11.18 -2.00 0.73
N ALA A 128 -11.74 -2.44 1.86
CA ALA A 128 -12.72 -3.53 1.91
C ALA A 128 -13.99 -3.19 1.13
N ALA A 129 -14.57 -2.01 1.34
CA ALA A 129 -15.81 -1.59 0.68
C ALA A 129 -15.65 -1.52 -0.83
N VAL A 130 -14.57 -0.90 -1.33
CA VAL A 130 -14.29 -0.82 -2.77
C VAL A 130 -14.04 -2.22 -3.34
N GLY A 131 -13.32 -3.09 -2.62
CA GLY A 131 -13.10 -4.49 -3.03
C GLY A 131 -14.39 -5.27 -3.16
N LEU A 132 -15.29 -5.20 -2.18
CA LEU A 132 -16.59 -5.88 -2.25
C LEU A 132 -17.46 -5.39 -3.39
N LEU A 133 -17.40 -4.10 -3.71
CA LEU A 133 -18.26 -3.52 -4.75
C LEU A 133 -17.70 -3.71 -6.16
N LEU A 134 -16.39 -3.57 -6.36
CA LEU A 134 -15.83 -3.42 -7.70
C LEU A 134 -14.84 -4.52 -8.12
N ALA A 135 -14.28 -5.32 -7.21
CA ALA A 135 -13.16 -6.21 -7.55
C ALA A 135 -13.53 -7.46 -8.36
N GLY A 136 -14.83 -7.79 -8.53
CA GLY A 136 -15.26 -8.99 -9.24
C GLY A 136 -14.58 -9.23 -10.59
N PRO A 137 -14.55 -8.25 -11.49
CA PRO A 137 -13.93 -8.41 -12.82
C PRO A 137 -12.39 -8.54 -12.80
N MET A 138 -11.72 -8.19 -11.69
CA MET A 138 -10.25 -8.23 -11.61
C MET A 138 -9.70 -9.65 -11.71
N LEU A 139 -10.29 -10.57 -10.95
CA LEU A 139 -9.89 -12.00 -10.94
C LEU A 139 -11.05 -12.94 -11.29
N GLY A 140 -12.18 -12.42 -11.71
CA GLY A 140 -13.39 -13.23 -11.98
C GLY A 140 -13.97 -13.87 -10.71
N THR A 141 -13.77 -13.26 -9.54
CA THR A 141 -14.26 -13.76 -8.26
C THR A 141 -15.72 -13.36 -8.01
N SER A 142 -16.53 -14.31 -7.50
CA SER A 142 -17.89 -14.01 -7.06
C SER A 142 -17.90 -13.13 -5.80
N LEU A 143 -19.04 -12.51 -5.51
CA LEU A 143 -19.20 -11.75 -4.26
C LEU A 143 -19.03 -12.68 -3.04
N LEU A 144 -19.51 -13.93 -3.14
CA LEU A 144 -19.36 -14.94 -2.08
C LEU A 144 -17.86 -15.26 -1.83
N ASP A 145 -17.08 -15.48 -2.90
CA ASP A 145 -15.63 -15.74 -2.76
C ASP A 145 -14.92 -14.61 -2.03
N ARG A 146 -15.30 -13.37 -2.29
CA ARG A 146 -14.73 -12.17 -1.66
C ARG A 146 -15.12 -12.07 -0.19
N TRP A 147 -16.37 -12.39 0.16
CA TRP A 147 -16.80 -12.49 1.55
C TRP A 147 -16.08 -13.62 2.30
N ILE A 148 -15.95 -14.79 1.69
CA ILE A 148 -15.19 -15.91 2.27
C ILE A 148 -13.72 -15.49 2.47
N GLY A 149 -13.11 -14.84 1.47
CA GLY A 149 -11.73 -14.34 1.56
C GLY A 149 -11.54 -13.35 2.72
N ALA A 150 -12.46 -12.40 2.86
CA ALA A 150 -12.44 -11.42 3.93
C ALA A 150 -12.54 -12.08 5.32
N LEU A 151 -13.52 -12.94 5.51
CA LEU A 151 -13.75 -13.61 6.78
C LEU A 151 -12.63 -14.61 7.10
N ALA A 152 -12.25 -15.48 6.16
CA ALA A 152 -11.21 -16.47 6.37
C ALA A 152 -9.85 -15.82 6.66
N GLY A 153 -9.46 -14.83 5.87
CA GLY A 153 -8.19 -14.13 6.06
C GLY A 153 -8.12 -13.36 7.36
N GLY A 154 -9.15 -12.58 7.66
CA GLY A 154 -9.25 -11.82 8.90
C GLY A 154 -9.28 -12.70 10.14
N LEU A 155 -10.13 -13.73 10.14
CA LEU A 155 -10.25 -14.66 11.26
C LEU A 155 -8.98 -15.49 11.46
N ALA A 156 -8.35 -15.99 10.38
CA ALA A 156 -7.11 -16.77 10.48
C ALA A 156 -6.00 -15.97 11.18
N LEU A 157 -5.77 -14.72 10.77
CA LEU A 157 -4.77 -13.86 11.41
C LEU A 157 -5.18 -13.43 12.82
N ALA A 158 -6.47 -13.14 13.05
CA ALA A 158 -6.96 -12.80 14.37
C ALA A 158 -6.77 -13.95 15.37
N LEU A 159 -7.09 -15.20 14.95
CA LEU A 159 -6.90 -16.40 15.73
C LEU A 159 -5.41 -16.69 15.97
N LEU A 160 -4.56 -16.50 14.95
CA LEU A 160 -3.11 -16.64 15.08
C LEU A 160 -2.55 -15.65 16.12
N GLY A 161 -2.92 -14.37 16.01
CA GLY A 161 -2.50 -13.34 16.97
C GLY A 161 -3.02 -13.60 18.38
N TRP A 162 -4.28 -14.06 18.51
CA TRP A 162 -4.86 -14.43 19.80
C TRP A 162 -4.13 -15.64 20.41
N SER A 163 -3.89 -16.70 19.63
CA SER A 163 -3.17 -17.91 20.06
C SER A 163 -1.75 -17.56 20.52
N TYR A 164 -1.05 -16.70 19.77
CA TYR A 164 0.29 -16.26 20.14
C TYR A 164 0.29 -15.53 21.51
N ARG A 165 -0.64 -14.60 21.70
CA ARG A 165 -0.78 -13.89 22.99
C ARG A 165 -1.07 -14.84 24.16
N ARG A 166 -1.93 -15.84 23.93
CA ARG A 166 -2.26 -16.86 24.95
C ARG A 166 -1.05 -17.75 25.33
N LEU A 167 -0.26 -18.14 24.34
CA LEU A 167 0.85 -19.09 24.54
C LEU A 167 2.16 -18.41 24.97
N ARG A 168 2.42 -17.19 24.49
CA ARG A 168 3.71 -16.50 24.69
C ARG A 168 3.62 -15.28 25.62
N GLY A 169 2.43 -14.86 25.99
CA GLY A 169 2.21 -13.72 26.91
C GLY A 169 2.57 -12.34 26.36
N GLY A 170 2.85 -12.22 25.04
CA GLY A 170 3.25 -10.97 24.38
C GLY A 170 2.49 -10.71 23.09
N GLU A 171 2.54 -9.46 22.60
CA GLU A 171 1.96 -9.08 21.31
C GLU A 171 2.90 -9.51 20.18
N GLY A 172 2.53 -10.55 19.42
CA GLY A 172 3.31 -11.03 18.27
C GLY A 172 2.89 -10.41 16.93
N MET A 173 1.71 -9.76 16.87
CA MET A 173 1.14 -9.22 15.63
C MET A 173 0.35 -7.94 15.93
N GLY A 174 0.39 -6.96 15.04
CA GLY A 174 -0.40 -5.74 15.13
C GLY A 174 -1.91 -6.01 14.98
N GLY A 175 -2.73 -5.31 15.76
CA GLY A 175 -4.20 -5.45 15.65
C GLY A 175 -4.78 -5.00 14.31
N GLY A 176 -4.01 -4.28 13.48
CA GLY A 176 -4.37 -3.85 12.14
C GLY A 176 -4.19 -4.92 11.07
N ASP A 177 -3.26 -5.87 11.26
CA ASP A 177 -2.91 -6.89 10.26
C ASP A 177 -4.10 -7.78 9.88
N PRO A 178 -4.90 -8.32 10.82
CA PRO A 178 -6.10 -9.08 10.47
C PRO A 178 -7.11 -8.28 9.66
N LYS A 179 -7.27 -6.98 9.96
CA LYS A 179 -8.19 -6.09 9.24
C LYS A 179 -7.70 -5.82 7.81
N LEU A 180 -6.40 -5.61 7.64
CA LEU A 180 -5.79 -5.45 6.32
C LEU A 180 -5.97 -6.71 5.48
N VAL A 181 -5.68 -7.90 6.02
CA VAL A 181 -5.83 -9.15 5.28
C VAL A 181 -7.28 -9.44 4.95
N ALA A 182 -8.23 -9.13 5.83
CA ALA A 182 -9.65 -9.16 5.51
C ALA A 182 -10.00 -8.23 4.35
N ALA A 183 -9.51 -6.99 4.36
CA ALA A 183 -9.74 -6.03 3.29
C ALA A 183 -9.10 -6.46 1.96
N ILE A 184 -7.91 -7.05 1.96
CA ILE A 184 -7.28 -7.67 0.79
C ILE A 184 -8.13 -8.84 0.27
N GLY A 185 -8.66 -9.69 1.17
CA GLY A 185 -9.56 -10.80 0.83
C GLY A 185 -10.82 -10.36 0.09
N CYS A 186 -11.33 -9.13 0.36
CA CYS A 186 -12.43 -8.52 -0.39
C CYS A 186 -12.07 -8.26 -1.87
N TRP A 187 -10.79 -8.19 -2.23
CA TRP A 187 -10.32 -7.95 -3.59
C TRP A 187 -9.96 -9.23 -4.33
N ILE A 188 -9.17 -10.10 -3.69
CA ILE A 188 -8.58 -11.26 -4.36
C ILE A 188 -9.36 -12.56 -4.14
N GLY A 189 -10.37 -12.53 -3.25
CA GLY A 189 -11.12 -13.72 -2.86
C GLY A 189 -10.30 -14.69 -2.02
N TRP A 190 -10.92 -15.80 -1.63
CA TRP A 190 -10.27 -16.81 -0.80
C TRP A 190 -9.25 -17.67 -1.55
N GLN A 191 -9.42 -17.79 -2.88
CA GLN A 191 -8.59 -18.66 -3.72
C GLN A 191 -7.14 -18.16 -3.82
N ALA A 192 -6.93 -16.87 -4.03
CA ALA A 192 -5.61 -16.26 -4.15
C ALA A 192 -4.99 -15.88 -2.79
N LEU A 193 -5.79 -15.90 -1.72
CA LEU A 193 -5.36 -15.47 -0.38
C LEU A 193 -4.20 -16.33 0.20
N PRO A 194 -4.19 -17.66 0.09
CA PRO A 194 -3.07 -18.48 0.58
C PRO A 194 -1.75 -18.14 -0.13
N LEU A 195 -1.79 -17.92 -1.45
CA LEU A 195 -0.61 -17.49 -2.21
C LEU A 195 -0.08 -16.15 -1.72
N MET A 196 -0.97 -15.18 -1.51
CA MET A 196 -0.61 -13.86 -0.99
C MET A 196 0.01 -13.95 0.40
N LEU A 197 -0.58 -14.72 1.32
CA LEU A 197 -0.05 -14.93 2.68
C LEU A 197 1.33 -15.62 2.68
N LEU A 198 1.52 -16.60 1.79
CA LEU A 198 2.82 -17.25 1.61
C LEU A 198 3.88 -16.25 1.16
N LEU A 199 3.59 -15.44 0.13
CA LEU A 199 4.50 -14.43 -0.37
C LEU A 199 4.81 -13.35 0.69
N ALA A 200 3.80 -12.91 1.45
CA ALA A 200 3.98 -11.95 2.53
C ALA A 200 4.88 -12.51 3.64
N SER A 201 4.65 -13.74 4.04
CA SER A 201 5.44 -14.41 5.08
C SER A 201 6.89 -14.65 4.65
N LEU A 202 7.10 -15.11 3.41
CA LEU A 202 8.44 -15.31 2.87
C LEU A 202 9.21 -13.99 2.72
N SER A 203 8.59 -12.96 2.17
CA SER A 203 9.25 -11.66 2.02
C SER A 203 9.57 -11.01 3.37
N GLY A 204 8.68 -11.11 4.34
CA GLY A 204 8.92 -10.66 5.72
C GLY A 204 10.05 -11.44 6.39
N LEU A 205 10.11 -12.77 6.20
CA LEU A 205 11.20 -13.61 6.72
C LEU A 205 12.54 -13.27 6.08
N VAL A 206 12.59 -13.15 4.75
CA VAL A 206 13.81 -12.75 4.02
C VAL A 206 14.31 -11.40 4.53
N TRP A 207 13.42 -10.41 4.69
CA TRP A 207 13.77 -9.11 5.23
C TRP A 207 14.32 -9.21 6.66
N ALA A 208 13.68 -9.99 7.52
CA ALA A 208 14.11 -10.19 8.91
C ALA A 208 15.50 -10.82 8.98
N LEU A 209 15.76 -11.84 8.14
CA LEU A 209 17.07 -12.51 8.04
C LEU A 209 18.15 -11.56 7.45
N ALA A 210 17.84 -10.81 6.40
CA ALA A 210 18.78 -9.89 5.76
C ALA A 210 19.16 -8.69 6.67
N THR A 211 18.34 -8.38 7.66
CA THR A 211 18.59 -7.32 8.64
C THR A 211 19.19 -7.85 9.95
N GLN A 212 19.46 -9.16 10.07
CA GLN A 212 20.20 -9.73 11.18
C GLN A 212 21.57 -9.05 11.30
N GLY A 213 22.00 -8.75 12.52
CA GLY A 213 23.30 -8.13 12.78
C GLY A 213 23.38 -6.61 12.55
N LYS A 214 22.36 -5.95 12.00
CA LYS A 214 22.32 -4.49 11.79
C LYS A 214 21.74 -3.69 12.96
N GLY A 215 21.64 -4.26 14.17
CA GLY A 215 21.15 -3.57 15.36
C GLY A 215 21.24 -4.43 16.62
N ASP A 216 21.29 -3.78 17.79
CA ASP A 216 21.52 -4.37 19.11
C ASP A 216 20.36 -5.21 19.69
N ARG A 217 19.25 -5.35 18.95
CA ARG A 217 18.09 -6.09 19.45
C ARG A 217 17.98 -7.48 18.81
N PRO A 218 17.70 -8.54 19.59
CA PRO A 218 17.44 -9.88 19.08
C PRO A 218 16.23 -9.85 18.12
N LEU A 219 16.23 -10.74 17.11
CA LEU A 219 15.17 -10.86 16.09
C LEU A 219 13.76 -10.92 16.70
N ALA A 220 13.60 -11.66 17.80
CA ALA A 220 12.33 -11.81 18.50
C ALA A 220 11.77 -10.49 19.09
N ALA A 221 12.62 -9.48 19.27
CA ALA A 221 12.24 -8.16 19.79
C ALA A 221 12.04 -7.10 18.70
N ARG A 222 12.26 -7.45 17.42
CA ARG A 222 12.08 -6.54 16.30
C ARG A 222 10.66 -6.60 15.78
N ARG A 223 10.02 -5.45 15.68
CA ARG A 223 8.71 -5.34 15.02
C ARG A 223 8.94 -5.32 13.50
N VAL A 224 8.40 -6.34 12.83
CA VAL A 224 8.41 -6.44 11.36
C VAL A 224 7.14 -5.76 10.83
N PRO A 225 7.22 -4.84 9.86
CA PRO A 225 6.03 -4.24 9.26
C PRO A 225 5.32 -5.27 8.35
N PHE A 226 4.54 -6.16 8.95
CA PHE A 226 3.85 -7.23 8.21
C PHE A 226 2.89 -6.67 7.17
N GLY A 227 2.20 -5.58 7.48
CA GLY A 227 1.28 -4.92 6.56
C GLY A 227 1.96 -4.46 5.27
N LEU A 228 3.20 -3.95 5.33
CA LEU A 228 3.99 -3.64 4.15
C LEU A 228 4.18 -4.87 3.25
N PHE A 229 4.61 -5.99 3.83
CA PHE A 229 4.84 -7.23 3.09
C PHE A 229 3.55 -7.81 2.54
N ALA A 230 2.44 -7.73 3.28
CA ALA A 230 1.12 -8.12 2.81
C ALA A 230 0.66 -7.28 1.60
N CYS A 231 0.89 -5.96 1.61
CA CYS A 231 0.58 -5.10 0.47
C CYS A 231 1.43 -5.42 -0.77
N ILE A 232 2.75 -5.65 -0.60
CA ILE A 232 3.65 -6.05 -1.70
C ILE A 232 3.24 -7.42 -2.25
N ALA A 233 2.95 -8.37 -1.37
CA ALA A 233 2.51 -9.71 -1.75
C ALA A 233 1.16 -9.67 -2.48
N ALA A 234 0.22 -8.84 -2.06
CA ALA A 234 -1.06 -8.66 -2.72
C ALA A 234 -0.91 -8.10 -4.16
N PHE A 235 0.06 -7.19 -4.38
CA PHE A 235 0.41 -6.73 -5.72
C PHE A 235 0.89 -7.88 -6.60
N ALA A 236 1.83 -8.69 -6.12
CA ALA A 236 2.41 -9.80 -6.87
C ALA A 236 1.45 -10.99 -7.04
N ALA A 237 0.54 -11.21 -6.09
CA ALA A 237 -0.39 -12.34 -6.12
C ALA A 237 -1.38 -12.29 -7.28
N VAL A 238 -1.78 -11.09 -7.73
CA VAL A 238 -2.75 -10.93 -8.84
C VAL A 238 -2.22 -11.53 -10.15
N PRO A 239 -1.09 -11.07 -10.73
CA PRO A 239 -0.59 -11.63 -11.98
C PRO A 239 -0.16 -13.10 -11.84
N LEU A 240 0.41 -13.48 -10.69
CA LEU A 240 0.77 -14.88 -10.44
C LEU A 240 -0.47 -15.79 -10.42
N TRP A 241 -1.55 -15.35 -9.78
CA TRP A 241 -2.79 -16.11 -9.74
C TRP A 241 -3.42 -16.23 -11.14
N LEU A 242 -3.45 -15.15 -11.92
CA LEU A 242 -3.93 -15.20 -13.30
C LEU A 242 -3.13 -16.19 -14.14
N TRP A 243 -1.81 -16.18 -14.02
CA TRP A 243 -0.93 -17.12 -14.72
C TRP A 243 -1.16 -18.57 -14.28
N LEU A 244 -1.23 -18.84 -12.97
CA LEU A 244 -1.46 -20.18 -12.42
C LEU A 244 -2.84 -20.75 -12.76
N SER A 245 -3.86 -19.89 -12.88
CA SER A 245 -5.23 -20.29 -13.20
C SER A 245 -5.49 -20.38 -14.72
N GLY A 246 -4.48 -20.10 -15.55
CA GLY A 246 -4.61 -20.15 -17.02
C GLY A 246 -5.50 -19.05 -17.60
N ARG A 247 -5.62 -17.94 -16.92
CA ARG A 247 -6.47 -16.78 -17.30
C ARG A 247 -5.66 -15.61 -17.81
#